data_82c128d460524b9bd7136feceba62106
#
_entry.id   82c128d460524b9bd7136feceba62106
#
_cell.length_a   1.000
_cell.length_b   1.000
_cell.length_c   1.000
_cell.angle_alpha   90.00
_cell.angle_beta   90.00
_cell.angle_gamma   90.00
#
_symmetry.space_group_name_H-M   'P 1'
#
loop_
_entity.id
_entity.type
_entity.pdbx_description
1 polymer ?
#
loop_
_entity_poly.entity_id
_entity_poly.type
_entity_poly.pdbx_seq_one_letter_code
_entity_poly.pdbx_strand_id
1 'polypeptide(L)'
;MEIIRYEPSMASSWNELARQSRNGTFLHQREYMDYHSDRFKDCSLVALHNGKPCALLPACIEDNTLWSHRGLTYGGWLVPLKHFDATVMIEAMDAACEWMNTQGIKRLVYKPVPHIYHRYPCEEDLYALFRHQAKLIETNISTTIDLTCPLPLDRGNKSGANAARKAGIKVGPSEDWQGFWHLLSTLLDSRYDTRPVHSLDEILLLQGRFPENIRLYGATLDGELLAGVVMYYSHPVAHCQYIGSSSTGKESKALTLLFAHLIEESARQGFRYFDFGISNEDHGRYLNEGLVRQKSRLGGRGIVYNVFEITI
;
A
#
# COMPACT_ATOMS: atom_id res chain seq x y z
N MET A 1 8.64 -10.90 -27.01
CA MET A 1 8.90 -10.73 -25.56
C MET A 1 9.28 -12.09 -24.98
N GLU A 2 10.26 -12.15 -24.09
CA GLU A 2 10.65 -13.37 -23.36
C GLU A 2 10.33 -13.17 -21.87
N ILE A 3 9.83 -14.20 -21.20
CA ILE A 3 9.55 -14.17 -19.76
C ILE A 3 10.47 -15.16 -19.06
N ILE A 4 11.20 -14.65 -18.08
CA ILE A 4 12.00 -15.47 -17.18
C ILE A 4 11.54 -15.33 -15.75
N ARG A 5 11.79 -16.34 -14.94
CA ARG A 5 11.57 -16.28 -13.50
C ARG A 5 12.71 -15.51 -12.84
N TYR A 6 12.35 -14.69 -11.84
CA TYR A 6 13.34 -14.04 -10.98
C TYR A 6 14.21 -15.07 -10.25
N GLU A 7 15.50 -14.77 -10.16
CA GLU A 7 16.48 -15.50 -9.36
C GLU A 7 17.22 -14.52 -8.42
N PRO A 8 17.68 -14.97 -7.22
CA PRO A 8 18.35 -14.10 -6.25
C PRO A 8 19.56 -13.32 -6.81
N SER A 9 20.26 -13.86 -7.80
CA SER A 9 21.34 -13.18 -8.52
C SER A 9 20.91 -11.90 -9.23
N MET A 10 19.60 -11.74 -9.51
CA MET A 10 18.99 -10.58 -10.17
C MET A 10 18.57 -9.48 -9.19
N ALA A 11 18.73 -9.64 -7.87
CA ALA A 11 18.20 -8.74 -6.88
C ALA A 11 18.58 -7.27 -7.09
N SER A 12 19.83 -6.99 -7.45
CA SER A 12 20.32 -5.63 -7.71
C SER A 12 19.64 -5.00 -8.92
N SER A 13 19.55 -5.72 -10.03
CA SER A 13 18.89 -5.23 -11.26
C SER A 13 17.38 -5.12 -11.09
N TRP A 14 16.75 -6.04 -10.34
CA TRP A 14 15.35 -5.95 -9.94
C TRP A 14 15.06 -4.66 -9.17
N ASN A 15 15.80 -4.40 -8.10
CA ASN A 15 15.64 -3.23 -7.26
C ASN A 15 15.86 -1.93 -8.05
N GLU A 16 16.84 -1.90 -8.94
CA GLU A 16 17.10 -0.73 -9.78
C GLU A 16 15.92 -0.44 -10.71
N LEU A 17 15.40 -1.46 -11.41
CA LEU A 17 14.27 -1.31 -12.30
C LEU A 17 13.00 -0.93 -11.52
N ALA A 18 12.76 -1.53 -10.35
CA ALA A 18 11.63 -1.18 -9.49
C ALA A 18 11.70 0.30 -9.04
N ARG A 19 12.88 0.79 -8.63
CA ARG A 19 13.07 2.20 -8.25
C ARG A 19 12.86 3.18 -9.41
N GLN A 20 13.26 2.81 -10.62
CA GLN A 20 13.15 3.65 -11.82
C GLN A 20 11.79 3.54 -12.53
N SER A 21 10.95 2.58 -12.16
CA SER A 21 9.66 2.37 -12.80
C SER A 21 8.67 3.50 -12.52
N ARG A 22 7.66 3.64 -13.40
CA ARG A 22 6.60 4.64 -13.26
C ARG A 22 5.71 4.41 -12.04
N ASN A 23 5.60 3.17 -11.57
CA ASN A 23 4.64 2.73 -10.57
C ASN A 23 5.26 1.88 -9.45
N GLY A 24 6.57 1.72 -9.41
CA GLY A 24 7.25 0.99 -8.34
C GLY A 24 7.31 1.79 -7.04
N THR A 25 7.16 1.09 -5.94
CA THR A 25 7.30 1.60 -4.58
C THR A 25 8.35 0.78 -3.81
N PHE A 26 8.68 1.17 -2.58
CA PHE A 26 9.61 0.38 -1.76
C PHE A 26 9.09 -1.03 -1.44
N LEU A 27 7.75 -1.25 -1.49
CA LEU A 27 7.14 -2.57 -1.32
C LEU A 27 7.62 -3.60 -2.37
N HIS A 28 8.06 -3.13 -3.54
CA HIS A 28 8.51 -3.97 -4.64
C HIS A 28 10.03 -4.23 -4.63
N GLN A 29 10.77 -3.69 -3.66
CA GLN A 29 12.17 -4.02 -3.49
C GLN A 29 12.34 -5.38 -2.82
N ARG A 30 13.38 -6.11 -3.19
CA ARG A 30 13.58 -7.49 -2.71
C ARG A 30 13.71 -7.55 -1.19
N GLU A 31 14.34 -6.55 -0.57
CA GLU A 31 14.46 -6.48 0.89
C GLU A 31 13.10 -6.38 1.59
N TYR A 32 12.07 -5.80 0.92
CA TYR A 32 10.70 -5.83 1.43
C TYR A 32 9.99 -7.13 1.05
N MET A 33 10.09 -7.58 -0.21
CA MET A 33 9.39 -8.77 -0.68
C MET A 33 9.87 -10.05 0.01
N ASP A 34 11.17 -10.15 0.29
CA ASP A 34 11.79 -11.38 0.80
C ASP A 34 11.68 -11.54 2.34
N TYR A 35 11.18 -10.54 3.10
CA TYR A 35 11.07 -10.67 4.56
C TYR A 35 10.09 -11.77 4.99
N HIS A 36 9.13 -12.11 4.15
CA HIS A 36 8.09 -13.12 4.39
C HIS A 36 8.14 -14.28 3.39
N SER A 37 9.33 -14.60 2.88
CA SER A 37 9.56 -15.71 1.95
C SER A 37 9.20 -17.10 2.52
N ASP A 38 9.12 -17.20 3.84
CA ASP A 38 8.59 -18.37 4.56
C ASP A 38 7.09 -18.61 4.34
N ARG A 39 6.32 -17.55 4.06
CA ARG A 39 4.86 -17.59 3.86
C ARG A 39 4.46 -17.57 2.39
N PHE A 40 5.26 -16.96 1.54
CA PHE A 40 4.93 -16.78 0.12
C PHE A 40 6.04 -17.30 -0.78
N LYS A 41 5.75 -18.38 -1.50
CA LYS A 41 6.70 -18.95 -2.47
C LYS A 41 6.85 -18.00 -3.65
N ASP A 42 7.98 -17.30 -3.73
CA ASP A 42 8.25 -16.37 -4.83
C ASP A 42 8.15 -17.06 -6.20
N CYS A 43 7.49 -16.39 -7.11
CA CYS A 43 7.40 -16.73 -8.52
C CYS A 43 7.37 -15.45 -9.37
N SER A 44 8.13 -14.45 -8.94
CA SER A 44 8.23 -13.17 -9.64
C SER A 44 8.80 -13.35 -11.05
N LEU A 45 8.30 -12.56 -11.99
CA LEU A 45 8.68 -12.64 -13.40
C LEU A 45 9.41 -11.38 -13.86
N VAL A 46 10.32 -11.58 -14.80
CA VAL A 46 11.04 -10.51 -15.50
C VAL A 46 10.74 -10.64 -16.99
N ALA A 47 10.19 -9.59 -17.57
CA ALA A 47 10.02 -9.50 -19.02
C ALA A 47 11.32 -8.98 -19.67
N LEU A 48 11.79 -9.68 -20.68
CA LEU A 48 12.96 -9.31 -21.46
C LEU A 48 12.55 -8.86 -22.87
N HIS A 49 13.02 -7.69 -23.28
CA HIS A 49 12.94 -7.24 -24.66
C HIS A 49 14.36 -7.19 -25.26
N ASN A 50 14.59 -7.96 -26.32
CA ASN A 50 15.93 -8.15 -26.90
C ASN A 50 17.00 -8.54 -25.85
N GLY A 51 16.65 -9.48 -24.97
CA GLY A 51 17.53 -9.99 -23.93
C GLY A 51 17.79 -9.03 -22.75
N LYS A 52 17.14 -7.88 -22.69
CA LYS A 52 17.28 -6.90 -21.59
C LYS A 52 16.02 -6.81 -20.76
N PRO A 53 16.11 -6.78 -19.42
CA PRO A 53 14.96 -6.55 -18.54
C PRO A 53 14.22 -5.24 -18.89
N CYS A 54 12.91 -5.33 -19.11
CA CYS A 54 12.09 -4.17 -19.47
C CYS A 54 10.85 -4.00 -18.57
N ALA A 55 10.39 -5.05 -17.88
CA ALA A 55 9.31 -4.95 -16.89
C ALA A 55 9.43 -6.06 -15.85
N LEU A 56 8.86 -5.84 -14.68
CA LEU A 56 8.84 -6.78 -13.56
C LEU A 56 7.42 -7.08 -13.13
N LEU A 57 7.13 -8.34 -12.85
CA LEU A 57 5.88 -8.75 -12.19
C LEU A 57 6.21 -9.36 -10.83
N PRO A 58 6.10 -8.61 -9.72
CA PRO A 58 6.16 -9.17 -8.38
C PRO A 58 5.08 -10.25 -8.23
N ALA A 59 5.47 -11.48 -7.94
CA ALA A 59 4.50 -12.55 -7.86
C ALA A 59 4.89 -13.65 -6.85
N CYS A 60 3.87 -14.34 -6.34
CA CYS A 60 4.03 -15.59 -5.62
C CYS A 60 3.07 -16.65 -6.18
N ILE A 61 3.42 -17.92 -5.98
CA ILE A 61 2.62 -19.04 -6.47
C ILE A 61 2.05 -19.82 -5.30
N GLU A 62 0.77 -20.16 -5.40
CA GLU A 62 0.08 -21.07 -4.49
C GLU A 62 -0.83 -21.97 -5.33
N ASP A 63 -0.67 -23.27 -5.16
CA ASP A 63 -1.29 -24.27 -6.03
C ASP A 63 -1.01 -23.98 -7.52
N ASN A 64 -2.04 -23.89 -8.34
CA ASN A 64 -1.94 -23.57 -9.76
C ASN A 64 -2.32 -22.09 -10.06
N THR A 65 -2.15 -21.20 -9.07
CA THR A 65 -2.49 -19.78 -9.20
C THR A 65 -1.26 -18.93 -8.99
N LEU A 66 -0.96 -18.07 -9.95
CA LEU A 66 0.01 -16.98 -9.80
C LEU A 66 -0.72 -15.76 -9.24
N TRP A 67 -0.20 -15.21 -8.17
CA TRP A 67 -0.70 -13.99 -7.54
C TRP A 67 0.29 -12.86 -7.81
N SER A 68 -0.16 -11.70 -8.21
CA SER A 68 0.69 -10.51 -8.24
C SER A 68 0.98 -10.03 -6.81
N HIS A 69 1.54 -10.88 -6.07
CA HIS A 69 2.05 -10.99 -4.72
C HIS A 69 1.02 -10.81 -3.58
N ARG A 70 0.61 -11.92 -2.96
CA ARG A 70 -0.35 -11.93 -1.82
C ARG A 70 0.13 -11.15 -0.59
N GLY A 71 1.43 -11.13 -0.35
CA GLY A 71 2.04 -10.40 0.77
C GLY A 71 2.19 -8.89 0.56
N LEU A 72 1.79 -8.36 -0.59
CA LEU A 72 1.83 -6.93 -0.88
C LEU A 72 0.42 -6.34 -0.96
N THR A 73 0.29 -5.07 -0.60
CA THR A 73 -0.97 -4.33 -0.73
C THR A 73 -1.43 -4.26 -2.18
N TYR A 74 -0.48 -4.08 -3.09
CA TYR A 74 -0.65 -4.06 -4.54
C TYR A 74 0.63 -4.60 -5.20
N GLY A 75 0.50 -5.10 -6.42
CA GLY A 75 1.60 -5.64 -7.22
C GLY A 75 1.48 -5.17 -8.67
N GLY A 76 1.26 -6.09 -9.60
CA GLY A 76 1.11 -5.76 -11.02
C GLY A 76 2.46 -5.51 -11.72
N TRP A 77 2.41 -5.26 -13.02
CA TRP A 77 3.59 -4.98 -13.81
C TRP A 77 4.23 -3.65 -13.41
N LEU A 78 5.51 -3.68 -13.08
CA LEU A 78 6.33 -2.49 -12.89
C LEU A 78 7.02 -2.17 -14.22
N VAL A 79 6.81 -0.97 -14.74
CA VAL A 79 7.24 -0.61 -16.09
C VAL A 79 8.09 0.66 -16.11
N PRO A 80 9.08 0.76 -17.01
CA PRO A 80 9.97 1.88 -17.08
C PRO A 80 9.27 3.15 -17.57
N LEU A 81 9.91 4.30 -17.35
CA LEU A 81 9.37 5.59 -17.80
C LEU A 81 9.38 5.72 -19.33
N LYS A 82 10.35 5.13 -20.03
CA LYS A 82 10.56 5.27 -21.46
C LYS A 82 10.46 3.93 -22.17
N HIS A 83 10.08 3.96 -23.44
CA HIS A 83 10.09 2.79 -24.34
C HIS A 83 9.19 1.64 -23.88
N PHE A 84 8.08 1.99 -23.22
CA PHE A 84 7.08 1.02 -22.78
C PHE A 84 5.70 1.65 -22.89
N ASP A 85 4.93 1.21 -23.86
CA ASP A 85 3.57 1.64 -24.15
C ASP A 85 2.58 0.47 -24.08
N ALA A 86 1.35 0.70 -24.45
CA ALA A 86 0.29 -0.32 -24.41
C ALA A 86 0.58 -1.51 -25.33
N THR A 87 1.31 -1.32 -26.44
CA THR A 87 1.70 -2.42 -27.34
C THR A 87 2.67 -3.34 -26.63
N VAL A 88 3.70 -2.79 -26.00
CA VAL A 88 4.71 -3.55 -25.24
C VAL A 88 4.08 -4.24 -24.03
N MET A 89 3.10 -3.59 -23.36
CA MET A 89 2.38 -4.20 -22.25
C MET A 89 1.54 -5.40 -22.71
N ILE A 90 0.87 -5.32 -23.85
CA ILE A 90 0.12 -6.46 -24.40
C ILE A 90 1.07 -7.61 -24.69
N GLU A 91 2.19 -7.36 -25.37
CA GLU A 91 3.22 -8.39 -25.63
C GLU A 91 3.75 -9.03 -24.33
N ALA A 92 3.94 -8.23 -23.26
CA ALA A 92 4.41 -8.73 -21.96
C ALA A 92 3.34 -9.61 -21.29
N MET A 93 2.07 -9.20 -21.35
CA MET A 93 0.97 -9.97 -20.78
C MET A 93 0.73 -11.27 -21.57
N ASP A 94 0.73 -11.22 -22.90
CA ASP A 94 0.61 -12.41 -23.77
C ASP A 94 1.72 -13.42 -23.47
N ALA A 95 2.98 -12.97 -23.45
CA ALA A 95 4.11 -13.82 -23.15
C ALA A 95 4.06 -14.39 -21.72
N ALA A 96 3.59 -13.61 -20.75
CA ALA A 96 3.41 -14.10 -19.38
C ALA A 96 2.30 -15.16 -19.28
N CYS A 97 1.19 -15.00 -19.99
CA CYS A 97 0.12 -15.99 -20.06
C CYS A 97 0.61 -17.30 -20.72
N GLU A 98 1.36 -17.18 -21.81
CA GLU A 98 1.97 -18.33 -22.46
C GLU A 98 2.97 -19.05 -21.52
N TRP A 99 3.85 -18.30 -20.88
CA TRP A 99 4.78 -18.85 -19.88
C TRP A 99 4.02 -19.57 -18.74
N MET A 100 3.00 -18.94 -18.17
CA MET A 100 2.17 -19.56 -17.12
C MET A 100 1.54 -20.86 -17.60
N ASN A 101 1.00 -20.90 -18.82
CA ASN A 101 0.42 -22.11 -19.38
C ASN A 101 1.46 -23.25 -19.50
N THR A 102 2.70 -22.96 -19.94
CA THR A 102 3.79 -23.96 -20.00
C THR A 102 4.19 -24.49 -18.61
N GLN A 103 4.01 -23.68 -17.56
CA GLN A 103 4.26 -24.07 -16.17
C GLN A 103 3.08 -24.78 -15.50
N GLY A 104 1.96 -24.98 -16.20
CA GLY A 104 0.75 -25.60 -15.66
C GLY A 104 -0.04 -24.69 -14.71
N ILE A 105 0.24 -23.40 -14.68
CA ILE A 105 -0.51 -22.40 -13.93
C ILE A 105 -1.84 -22.17 -14.65
N LYS A 106 -2.95 -22.12 -13.89
CA LYS A 106 -4.31 -22.04 -14.42
C LYS A 106 -4.96 -20.69 -14.23
N ARG A 107 -4.44 -19.88 -13.33
CA ARG A 107 -5.03 -18.57 -13.00
C ARG A 107 -3.95 -17.55 -12.68
N LEU A 108 -4.17 -16.32 -13.09
CA LEU A 108 -3.46 -15.14 -12.62
C LEU A 108 -4.43 -14.29 -11.80
N VAL A 109 -4.14 -14.05 -10.53
CA VAL A 109 -4.82 -13.05 -9.71
C VAL A 109 -3.95 -11.80 -9.65
N TYR A 110 -4.46 -10.71 -10.19
CA TYR A 110 -3.70 -9.51 -10.48
C TYR A 110 -4.23 -8.31 -9.68
N LYS A 111 -3.36 -7.70 -8.87
CA LYS A 111 -3.63 -6.49 -8.10
C LYS A 111 -2.82 -5.33 -8.69
N PRO A 112 -3.37 -4.50 -9.60
CA PRO A 112 -2.63 -3.39 -10.17
C PRO A 112 -2.20 -2.40 -9.11
N VAL A 113 -1.09 -1.70 -9.35
CA VAL A 113 -0.69 -0.56 -8.51
C VAL A 113 -1.74 0.54 -8.69
N PRO A 114 -2.38 1.05 -7.62
CA PRO A 114 -3.37 2.11 -7.75
C PRO A 114 -2.78 3.39 -8.34
N HIS A 115 -3.54 4.09 -9.18
CA HIS A 115 -3.08 5.26 -9.93
C HIS A 115 -2.45 6.37 -9.08
N ILE A 116 -2.84 6.50 -7.81
CA ILE A 116 -2.26 7.51 -6.91
C ILE A 116 -0.76 7.28 -6.62
N TYR A 117 -0.26 6.04 -6.77
CA TYR A 117 1.16 5.70 -6.60
C TYR A 117 1.97 5.89 -7.88
N HIS A 118 1.31 6.18 -9.02
CA HIS A 118 2.00 6.38 -10.28
C HIS A 118 2.73 7.72 -10.30
N ARG A 119 4.02 7.69 -10.59
CA ARG A 119 4.86 8.90 -10.83
C ARG A 119 4.57 9.52 -12.18
N TYR A 120 4.05 8.71 -13.11
CA TYR A 120 3.61 9.08 -14.45
C TYR A 120 2.44 8.17 -14.84
N PRO A 121 1.50 8.58 -15.72
CA PRO A 121 0.39 7.72 -16.15
C PRO A 121 0.86 6.32 -16.52
N CYS A 122 0.22 5.27 -15.97
CA CYS A 122 0.68 3.88 -16.01
C CYS A 122 -0.50 2.91 -15.82
N GLU A 123 -1.43 2.88 -16.77
CA GLU A 123 -2.62 2.02 -16.72
C GLU A 123 -2.73 1.11 -17.96
N GLU A 124 -1.60 0.91 -18.68
CA GLU A 124 -1.54 0.02 -19.84
C GLU A 124 -1.84 -1.43 -19.46
N ASP A 125 -1.54 -1.82 -18.22
CA ASP A 125 -1.88 -3.13 -17.68
C ASP A 125 -3.39 -3.33 -17.53
N LEU A 126 -4.16 -2.30 -17.18
CA LEU A 126 -5.63 -2.37 -17.13
C LEU A 126 -6.22 -2.62 -18.53
N TYR A 127 -5.63 -2.01 -19.55
CA TYR A 127 -6.04 -2.28 -20.94
C TYR A 127 -5.67 -3.71 -21.38
N ALA A 128 -4.50 -4.20 -21.01
CA ALA A 128 -4.08 -5.58 -21.28
C ALA A 128 -5.00 -6.58 -20.54
N LEU A 129 -5.36 -6.33 -19.29
CA LEU A 129 -6.35 -7.13 -18.54
C LEU A 129 -7.69 -7.19 -19.25
N PHE A 130 -8.20 -6.05 -19.75
CA PHE A 130 -9.43 -6.01 -20.54
C PHE A 130 -9.34 -6.88 -21.81
N ARG A 131 -8.22 -6.79 -22.53
CA ARG A 131 -7.94 -7.62 -23.72
C ARG A 131 -7.95 -9.12 -23.43
N HIS A 132 -7.44 -9.50 -22.24
CA HIS A 132 -7.44 -10.89 -21.73
C HIS A 132 -8.77 -11.29 -21.06
N GLN A 133 -9.84 -10.49 -21.19
CA GLN A 133 -11.14 -10.75 -20.60
C GLN A 133 -11.07 -11.00 -19.07
N ALA A 134 -10.14 -10.32 -18.41
CA ALA A 134 -9.98 -10.42 -16.96
C ALA A 134 -11.26 -10.04 -16.22
N LYS A 135 -11.61 -10.82 -15.21
CA LYS A 135 -12.77 -10.56 -14.36
C LYS A 135 -12.35 -9.69 -13.17
N LEU A 136 -13.08 -8.62 -12.91
CA LEU A 136 -12.97 -7.89 -11.64
C LEU A 136 -13.60 -8.75 -10.54
N ILE A 137 -12.78 -9.29 -9.63
CA ILE A 137 -13.22 -10.22 -8.57
C ILE A 137 -13.33 -9.57 -7.19
N GLU A 138 -12.59 -8.46 -6.97
CA GLU A 138 -12.61 -7.72 -5.72
C GLU A 138 -12.34 -6.23 -5.99
N THR A 139 -13.02 -5.37 -5.24
CA THR A 139 -12.76 -3.93 -5.23
C THR A 139 -12.77 -3.43 -3.79
N ASN A 140 -11.64 -2.85 -3.36
CA ASN A 140 -11.53 -2.22 -2.06
C ASN A 140 -11.59 -0.70 -2.22
N ILE A 141 -12.29 -0.01 -1.29
CA ILE A 141 -12.40 1.44 -1.30
C ILE A 141 -11.47 2.05 -0.26
N SER A 142 -10.45 2.77 -0.70
CA SER A 142 -9.60 3.62 0.13
C SER A 142 -10.12 5.05 0.15
N THR A 143 -9.63 5.84 1.09
CA THR A 143 -9.96 7.27 1.20
C THR A 143 -8.68 8.10 1.16
N THR A 144 -8.58 8.99 0.17
CA THR A 144 -7.34 9.72 -0.16
C THR A 144 -7.62 11.22 -0.26
N ILE A 145 -6.68 12.05 0.21
CA ILE A 145 -6.67 13.51 0.00
C ILE A 145 -5.69 13.81 -1.13
N ASP A 146 -6.10 14.60 -2.13
CA ASP A 146 -5.16 15.25 -3.05
C ASP A 146 -4.63 16.52 -2.38
N LEU A 147 -3.35 16.49 -1.98
CA LEU A 147 -2.71 17.56 -1.24
C LEU A 147 -2.38 18.80 -2.12
N THR A 148 -2.55 18.69 -3.44
CA THR A 148 -2.41 19.85 -4.35
C THR A 148 -3.66 20.72 -4.36
N CYS A 149 -4.82 20.16 -3.98
CA CYS A 149 -6.10 20.87 -3.85
C CYS A 149 -6.92 20.32 -2.67
N PRO A 150 -6.41 20.39 -1.42
CA PRO A 150 -6.99 19.69 -0.30
C PRO A 150 -8.34 20.28 0.10
N LEU A 151 -9.30 19.39 0.36
CA LEU A 151 -10.55 19.79 1.00
C LEU A 151 -10.28 20.06 2.49
N PRO A 152 -10.91 21.07 3.08
CA PRO A 152 -10.71 21.37 4.50
C PRO A 152 -11.30 20.25 5.39
N LEU A 153 -10.71 20.07 6.58
CA LEU A 153 -11.33 19.31 7.65
C LEU A 153 -12.71 19.89 7.96
N ASP A 154 -13.68 19.04 8.26
CA ASP A 154 -14.98 19.53 8.71
C ASP A 154 -14.86 20.35 10.02
N ARG A 155 -15.92 21.13 10.34
CA ARG A 155 -15.91 22.02 11.51
C ARG A 155 -15.67 21.26 12.82
N GLY A 156 -16.23 20.04 12.94
CA GLY A 156 -16.09 19.21 14.14
C GLY A 156 -14.66 18.73 14.34
N ASN A 157 -14.01 18.23 13.28
CA ASN A 157 -12.61 17.80 13.32
C ASN A 157 -11.67 18.97 13.55
N LYS A 158 -11.89 20.11 12.90
CA LYS A 158 -11.09 21.33 13.14
C LYS A 158 -11.21 21.80 14.60
N SER A 159 -12.42 21.85 15.15
CA SER A 159 -12.65 22.22 16.56
C SER A 159 -12.03 21.19 17.49
N GLY A 160 -12.18 19.87 17.21
CA GLY A 160 -11.61 18.79 18.01
C GLY A 160 -10.08 18.82 18.04
N ALA A 161 -9.42 19.00 16.91
CA ALA A 161 -7.96 19.15 16.84
C ALA A 161 -7.46 20.36 17.65
N ASN A 162 -8.16 21.49 17.57
CA ASN A 162 -7.81 22.67 18.35
C ASN A 162 -8.03 22.46 19.87
N ALA A 163 -9.10 21.76 20.27
CA ALA A 163 -9.35 21.42 21.67
C ALA A 163 -8.25 20.47 22.21
N ALA A 164 -7.89 19.44 21.44
CA ALA A 164 -6.79 18.50 21.79
C ALA A 164 -5.47 19.25 21.99
N ARG A 165 -5.13 20.17 21.07
CA ARG A 165 -3.92 20.99 21.20
C ARG A 165 -3.94 21.89 22.45
N LYS A 166 -5.08 22.50 22.76
CA LYS A 166 -5.24 23.32 23.97
C LYS A 166 -5.18 22.50 25.26
N ALA A 167 -5.59 21.23 25.21
CA ALA A 167 -5.47 20.29 26.32
C ALA A 167 -4.04 19.78 26.55
N GLY A 168 -3.05 20.24 25.75
CA GLY A 168 -1.65 19.89 25.91
C GLY A 168 -1.20 18.64 25.20
N ILE A 169 -2.06 18.04 24.33
CA ILE A 169 -1.66 16.87 23.53
C ILE A 169 -0.58 17.27 22.55
N LYS A 170 0.54 16.54 22.58
CA LYS A 170 1.69 16.71 21.69
C LYS A 170 1.62 15.67 20.58
N VAL A 171 1.96 16.04 19.34
CA VAL A 171 2.00 15.15 18.18
C VAL A 171 3.33 15.26 17.46
N GLY A 172 3.84 14.16 16.94
CA GLY A 172 5.10 14.12 16.21
C GLY A 172 5.63 12.71 16.01
N PRO A 173 6.86 12.57 15.46
CA PRO A 173 7.55 11.30 15.37
C PRO A 173 7.67 10.59 16.73
N SER A 174 7.57 9.28 16.74
CA SER A 174 7.65 8.46 17.95
C SER A 174 8.53 7.24 17.70
N GLU A 175 9.30 6.86 18.71
CA GLU A 175 10.08 5.61 18.74
C GLU A 175 9.43 4.55 19.65
N ASP A 176 8.27 4.83 20.22
CA ASP A 176 7.53 3.90 21.08
C ASP A 176 6.74 2.87 20.26
N TRP A 177 7.47 2.07 19.48
CA TRP A 177 6.89 0.98 18.68
C TRP A 177 6.19 -0.06 19.54
N GLN A 178 6.76 -0.37 20.72
CA GLN A 178 6.21 -1.38 21.62
C GLN A 178 4.86 -0.90 22.21
N GLY A 179 4.80 0.32 22.70
CA GLY A 179 3.55 0.91 23.24
C GLY A 179 2.48 1.02 22.14
N PHE A 180 2.85 1.44 20.94
CA PHE A 180 1.90 1.50 19.83
C PHE A 180 1.40 0.11 19.41
N TRP A 181 2.28 -0.91 19.31
CA TRP A 181 1.87 -2.27 18.94
C TRP A 181 0.96 -2.91 19.99
N HIS A 182 1.21 -2.64 21.27
CA HIS A 182 0.32 -3.06 22.34
C HIS A 182 -1.08 -2.41 22.21
N LEU A 183 -1.13 -1.10 21.98
CA LEU A 183 -2.38 -0.36 21.76
C LEU A 183 -3.14 -0.89 20.53
N LEU A 184 -2.44 -1.08 19.42
CA LEU A 184 -3.02 -1.58 18.16
C LEU A 184 -3.57 -3.01 18.31
N SER A 185 -2.79 -3.92 18.93
CA SER A 185 -3.19 -5.30 19.16
C SER A 185 -4.42 -5.39 20.06
N THR A 186 -4.45 -4.65 21.16
CA THR A 186 -5.61 -4.57 22.06
C THR A 186 -6.85 -4.05 21.33
N LEU A 187 -6.68 -3.05 20.45
CA LEU A 187 -7.79 -2.48 19.67
C LEU A 187 -8.36 -3.49 18.66
N LEU A 188 -7.49 -4.21 17.94
CA LEU A 188 -7.89 -5.18 16.92
C LEU A 188 -8.52 -6.44 17.54
N ASP A 189 -7.94 -6.95 18.61
CA ASP A 189 -8.48 -8.09 19.36
C ASP A 189 -9.90 -7.78 19.89
N SER A 190 -10.06 -6.63 20.55
CA SER A 190 -11.35 -6.23 21.16
C SER A 190 -12.47 -5.93 20.16
N ARG A 191 -12.16 -5.59 18.89
CA ARG A 191 -13.16 -5.16 17.90
C ARG A 191 -13.39 -6.13 16.76
N TYR A 192 -12.36 -6.86 16.36
CA TYR A 192 -12.36 -7.62 15.12
C TYR A 192 -11.89 -9.06 15.31
N ASP A 193 -11.53 -9.48 16.54
CA ASP A 193 -10.94 -10.80 16.82
C ASP A 193 -9.79 -11.12 15.85
N THR A 194 -8.91 -10.13 15.63
CA THR A 194 -7.81 -10.21 14.66
C THR A 194 -6.56 -9.54 15.22
N ARG A 195 -5.44 -9.74 14.53
CA ARG A 195 -4.13 -9.18 14.89
C ARG A 195 -3.58 -8.33 13.74
N PRO A 196 -2.61 -7.43 14.01
CA PRO A 196 -1.87 -6.76 12.94
C PRO A 196 -1.25 -7.79 11.98
N VAL A 197 -1.22 -7.47 10.69
CA VAL A 197 -0.63 -8.34 9.65
C VAL A 197 0.86 -8.60 9.93
N HIS A 198 1.58 -7.58 10.40
CA HIS A 198 2.97 -7.70 10.84
C HIS A 198 3.04 -7.90 12.36
N SER A 199 3.95 -8.76 12.82
CA SER A 199 4.37 -8.77 14.23
C SER A 199 5.19 -7.51 14.54
N LEU A 200 5.45 -7.24 15.83
CA LEU A 200 6.34 -6.15 16.23
C LEU A 200 7.75 -6.33 15.66
N ASP A 201 8.28 -7.55 15.71
CA ASP A 201 9.62 -7.85 15.19
C ASP A 201 9.69 -7.64 13.66
N GLU A 202 8.66 -8.04 12.93
CA GLU A 202 8.59 -7.83 11.48
C GLU A 202 8.56 -6.35 11.11
N ILE A 203 7.74 -5.53 11.78
CA ILE A 203 7.68 -4.11 11.46
C ILE A 203 8.96 -3.38 11.83
N LEU A 204 9.63 -3.77 12.92
CA LEU A 204 10.94 -3.22 13.31
C LEU A 204 12.02 -3.63 12.30
N LEU A 205 12.01 -4.88 11.84
CA LEU A 205 12.91 -5.33 10.76
C LEU A 205 12.70 -4.49 9.48
N LEU A 206 11.45 -4.30 9.08
CA LEU A 206 11.13 -3.51 7.89
C LEU A 206 11.48 -2.03 8.07
N GLN A 207 11.22 -1.45 9.22
CA GLN A 207 11.61 -0.09 9.56
C GLN A 207 13.13 0.08 9.51
N GLY A 208 13.89 -0.89 10.06
CA GLY A 208 15.35 -0.88 9.97
C GLY A 208 15.89 -0.96 8.53
N ARG A 209 15.19 -1.67 7.63
CA ARG A 209 15.55 -1.74 6.20
C ARG A 209 15.12 -0.50 5.41
N PHE A 210 14.01 0.13 5.81
CA PHE A 210 13.37 1.25 5.10
C PHE A 210 13.06 2.43 6.04
N PRO A 211 14.06 3.00 6.75
CA PRO A 211 13.83 4.02 7.77
C PRO A 211 13.23 5.33 7.22
N GLU A 212 13.48 5.63 5.95
CA GLU A 212 12.90 6.80 5.29
C GLU A 212 11.45 6.57 4.86
N ASN A 213 11.05 5.31 4.67
CA ASN A 213 9.72 4.95 4.18
C ASN A 213 8.75 4.56 5.30
N ILE A 214 9.23 3.98 6.40
CA ILE A 214 8.39 3.46 7.49
C ILE A 214 8.67 4.26 8.75
N ARG A 215 7.68 5.04 9.20
CA ARG A 215 7.81 5.90 10.38
C ARG A 215 6.57 5.81 11.26
N LEU A 216 6.80 5.78 12.57
CA LEU A 216 5.74 5.88 13.58
C LEU A 216 5.57 7.34 14.01
N TYR A 217 4.31 7.76 14.11
CA TYR A 217 3.94 9.05 14.72
C TYR A 217 2.97 8.80 15.87
N GLY A 218 3.11 9.57 16.93
CA GLY A 218 2.31 9.48 18.15
C GLY A 218 1.61 10.78 18.52
N ALA A 219 0.51 10.64 19.24
CA ALA A 219 -0.13 11.70 20.00
C ALA A 219 -0.05 11.33 21.48
N THR A 220 0.61 12.17 22.28
CA THR A 220 0.89 11.91 23.70
C THR A 220 0.37 13.02 24.61
N LEU A 221 -0.04 12.65 25.81
CA LEU A 221 -0.36 13.58 26.90
C LEU A 221 0.34 13.09 28.18
N ASP A 222 1.12 13.94 28.82
CA ASP A 222 1.87 13.63 30.05
C ASP A 222 2.73 12.35 29.96
N GLY A 223 3.25 12.07 28.77
CA GLY A 223 4.07 10.88 28.47
C GLY A 223 3.28 9.63 28.08
N GLU A 224 1.95 9.62 28.19
CA GLU A 224 1.10 8.51 27.77
C GLU A 224 0.78 8.60 26.27
N LEU A 225 0.92 7.48 25.53
CA LEU A 225 0.53 7.36 24.13
C LEU A 225 -0.99 7.18 23.99
N LEU A 226 -1.68 8.20 23.48
CA LEU A 226 -3.12 8.19 23.29
C LEU A 226 -3.56 7.70 21.91
N ALA A 227 -2.74 7.94 20.89
CA ALA A 227 -2.97 7.49 19.52
C ALA A 227 -1.66 7.40 18.76
N GLY A 228 -1.63 6.56 17.73
CA GLY A 228 -0.48 6.43 16.84
C GLY A 228 -0.87 6.08 15.42
N VAL A 229 0.02 6.40 14.48
CA VAL A 229 -0.10 6.07 13.05
C VAL A 229 1.27 5.63 12.55
N VAL A 230 1.33 4.44 11.94
CA VAL A 230 2.49 4.05 11.13
C VAL A 230 2.26 4.54 9.71
N MET A 231 3.16 5.38 9.24
CA MET A 231 3.16 5.92 7.88
C MET A 231 4.08 5.10 6.98
N TYR A 232 3.58 4.79 5.77
CA TYR A 232 4.36 4.25 4.66
C TYR A 232 4.52 5.36 3.60
N TYR A 233 5.74 5.82 3.42
CA TYR A 233 6.08 6.89 2.47
C TYR A 233 6.58 6.28 1.16
N SER A 234 5.78 6.42 0.11
CA SER A 234 6.10 5.99 -1.27
C SER A 234 5.74 7.13 -2.22
N HIS A 235 6.67 8.06 -2.46
CA HIS A 235 6.35 9.21 -3.33
C HIS A 235 5.67 8.76 -4.63
N PRO A 236 4.48 9.29 -4.98
CA PRO A 236 3.89 10.54 -4.45
C PRO A 236 2.89 10.37 -3.29
N VAL A 237 2.82 9.22 -2.62
CA VAL A 237 1.81 8.92 -1.59
C VAL A 237 2.41 8.80 -0.19
N ALA A 238 1.79 9.48 0.79
CA ALA A 238 1.93 9.23 2.21
C ALA A 238 0.74 8.37 2.68
N HIS A 239 0.97 7.09 2.99
CA HIS A 239 -0.06 6.11 3.32
C HIS A 239 -0.09 5.77 4.81
N CYS A 240 -1.28 5.74 5.41
CA CYS A 240 -1.48 5.28 6.78
C CYS A 240 -1.60 3.75 6.80
N GLN A 241 -0.51 3.06 7.14
CA GLN A 241 -0.47 1.59 7.17
C GLN A 241 -1.18 1.03 8.41
N TYR A 242 -0.94 1.62 9.58
CA TYR A 242 -1.60 1.26 10.83
C TYR A 242 -2.08 2.49 11.56
N ILE A 243 -3.27 2.42 12.12
CA ILE A 243 -3.92 3.52 12.85
C ILE A 243 -4.50 2.96 14.13
N GLY A 244 -4.12 3.51 15.28
CA GLY A 244 -4.64 3.12 16.59
C GLY A 244 -4.94 4.31 17.48
N SER A 245 -5.98 4.19 18.33
CA SER A 245 -6.31 5.19 19.35
C SER A 245 -6.97 4.52 20.54
N SER A 246 -6.52 4.85 21.76
CA SER A 246 -7.13 4.43 23.01
C SER A 246 -8.52 5.07 23.19
N SER A 247 -9.27 4.63 24.21
CA SER A 247 -10.54 5.27 24.60
C SER A 247 -10.33 6.75 24.95
N THR A 248 -9.36 7.04 25.82
CA THR A 248 -8.95 8.41 26.19
C THR A 248 -8.55 9.23 24.97
N GLY A 249 -7.80 8.62 24.03
CA GLY A 249 -7.39 9.26 22.77
C GLY A 249 -8.57 9.62 21.87
N LYS A 250 -9.63 8.81 21.84
CA LYS A 250 -10.86 9.11 21.10
C LYS A 250 -11.64 10.27 21.72
N GLU A 251 -11.82 10.24 23.04
CA GLU A 251 -12.52 11.29 23.80
C GLU A 251 -11.80 12.63 23.66
N SER A 252 -10.48 12.64 23.83
CA SER A 252 -9.63 13.82 23.73
C SER A 252 -9.35 14.31 22.30
N LYS A 253 -9.79 13.58 21.26
CA LYS A 253 -9.54 13.88 19.83
C LYS A 253 -8.05 13.84 19.45
N ALA A 254 -7.23 13.05 20.19
CA ALA A 254 -5.80 12.92 19.94
C ALA A 254 -5.48 12.47 18.51
N LEU A 255 -6.20 11.44 18.00
CA LEU A 255 -6.02 10.97 16.62
C LEU A 255 -6.42 12.02 15.58
N THR A 256 -7.44 12.83 15.85
CA THR A 256 -7.82 13.92 14.93
C THR A 256 -6.73 14.99 14.83
N LEU A 257 -6.10 15.35 15.96
CA LEU A 257 -4.96 16.26 15.98
C LEU A 257 -3.74 15.66 15.25
N LEU A 258 -3.48 14.36 15.47
CA LEU A 258 -2.38 13.66 14.79
C LEU A 258 -2.60 13.63 13.27
N PHE A 259 -3.80 13.35 12.78
CA PHE A 259 -4.09 13.41 11.35
C PHE A 259 -3.94 14.81 10.77
N ALA A 260 -4.41 15.86 11.46
CA ALA A 260 -4.22 17.22 11.01
C ALA A 260 -2.72 17.56 10.84
N HIS A 261 -1.88 17.13 11.79
CA HIS A 261 -0.44 17.28 11.71
C HIS A 261 0.17 16.50 10.54
N LEU A 262 -0.20 15.21 10.37
CA LEU A 262 0.34 14.34 9.32
C LEU A 262 -0.03 14.81 7.91
N ILE A 263 -1.25 15.32 7.71
CA ILE A 263 -1.71 15.88 6.43
C ILE A 263 -0.87 17.13 6.08
N GLU A 264 -0.71 18.06 7.04
CA GLU A 264 0.10 19.26 6.84
C GLU A 264 1.58 18.92 6.59
N GLU A 265 2.13 17.96 7.35
CA GLU A 265 3.52 17.52 7.22
C GLU A 265 3.76 16.86 5.86
N SER A 266 2.85 15.96 5.42
CA SER A 266 2.96 15.32 4.11
C SER A 266 2.91 16.33 2.96
N ALA A 267 2.05 17.34 3.05
CA ALA A 267 2.00 18.42 2.08
C ALA A 267 3.31 19.22 2.03
N ARG A 268 3.90 19.55 3.20
CA ARG A 268 5.18 20.26 3.29
C ARG A 268 6.36 19.45 2.73
N GLN A 269 6.31 18.12 2.86
CA GLN A 269 7.31 17.20 2.30
C GLN A 269 7.13 16.97 0.78
N GLY A 270 6.10 17.57 0.15
CA GLY A 270 5.86 17.49 -1.29
C GLY A 270 5.15 16.23 -1.75
N PHE A 271 4.50 15.47 -0.85
CA PHE A 271 3.62 14.38 -1.26
C PHE A 271 2.38 14.95 -1.95
N ARG A 272 1.94 14.27 -3.01
CA ARG A 272 0.72 14.64 -3.72
C ARG A 272 -0.52 14.08 -3.03
N TYR A 273 -0.43 12.89 -2.47
CA TYR A 273 -1.56 12.20 -1.89
C TYR A 273 -1.31 11.80 -0.43
N PHE A 274 -2.33 11.98 0.39
CA PHE A 274 -2.40 11.40 1.73
C PHE A 274 -3.51 10.34 1.74
N ASP A 275 -3.15 9.07 1.91
CA ASP A 275 -4.07 7.95 1.83
C ASP A 275 -4.29 7.30 3.20
N PHE A 276 -5.55 7.24 3.63
CA PHE A 276 -5.95 6.65 4.91
C PHE A 276 -6.11 5.12 4.86
N GLY A 277 -5.92 4.49 3.70
CA GLY A 277 -6.18 3.08 3.49
C GLY A 277 -7.66 2.72 3.35
N ILE A 278 -7.90 1.42 3.11
CA ILE A 278 -9.23 0.87 2.80
C ILE A 278 -10.22 0.99 3.97
N SER A 279 -11.51 0.94 3.65
CA SER A 279 -12.61 1.07 4.61
C SER A 279 -13.71 0.02 4.37
N ASN A 280 -13.29 -1.16 3.91
CA ASN A 280 -14.17 -2.28 3.65
C ASN A 280 -13.52 -3.58 4.12
N GLU A 281 -14.31 -4.62 4.22
CA GLU A 281 -13.99 -5.97 4.68
C GLU A 281 -14.59 -6.98 3.71
N ASP A 282 -14.41 -8.27 3.95
CA ASP A 282 -15.00 -9.36 3.17
C ASP A 282 -14.80 -9.17 1.66
N HIS A 283 -13.55 -9.09 1.21
CA HIS A 283 -13.19 -8.93 -0.20
C HIS A 283 -13.93 -7.78 -0.90
N GLY A 284 -14.09 -6.67 -0.19
CA GLY A 284 -14.76 -5.48 -0.72
C GLY A 284 -16.28 -5.44 -0.57
N ARG A 285 -16.90 -6.53 -0.11
CA ARG A 285 -18.37 -6.67 -0.07
C ARG A 285 -19.02 -5.98 1.12
N TYR A 286 -18.30 -5.84 2.24
CA TYR A 286 -18.80 -5.14 3.42
C TYR A 286 -18.13 -3.77 3.54
N LEU A 287 -18.94 -2.71 3.45
CA LEU A 287 -18.48 -1.33 3.62
C LEU A 287 -18.61 -0.89 5.08
N ASN A 288 -17.50 -0.53 5.72
CA ASN A 288 -17.51 0.10 7.03
C ASN A 288 -17.86 1.60 6.89
N GLU A 289 -19.17 1.91 6.87
CA GLU A 289 -19.67 3.28 6.67
C GLU A 289 -19.14 4.27 7.69
N GLY A 290 -18.99 3.85 8.96
CA GLY A 290 -18.47 4.70 10.03
C GLY A 290 -17.05 5.16 9.72
N LEU A 291 -16.20 4.24 9.25
CA LEU A 291 -14.82 4.51 8.88
C LEU A 291 -14.72 5.40 7.64
N VAL A 292 -15.54 5.14 6.60
CA VAL A 292 -15.63 6.00 5.41
C VAL A 292 -16.02 7.42 5.79
N ARG A 293 -17.07 7.59 6.61
CA ARG A 293 -17.52 8.92 7.06
C ARG A 293 -16.45 9.65 7.86
N GLN A 294 -15.74 8.94 8.75
CA GLN A 294 -14.63 9.52 9.52
C GLN A 294 -13.53 10.07 8.60
N LYS A 295 -13.04 9.25 7.65
CA LYS A 295 -11.98 9.64 6.70
C LYS A 295 -12.44 10.77 5.76
N SER A 296 -13.69 10.73 5.29
CA SER A 296 -14.25 11.77 4.43
C SER A 296 -14.38 13.12 5.12
N ARG A 297 -14.67 13.14 6.43
CA ARG A 297 -14.71 14.37 7.26
C ARG A 297 -13.33 14.97 7.50
N LEU A 298 -12.26 14.21 7.27
CA LEU A 298 -10.87 14.68 7.27
C LEU A 298 -10.44 15.24 5.91
N GLY A 299 -11.34 15.34 4.92
CA GLY A 299 -11.09 15.90 3.59
C GLY A 299 -10.86 14.84 2.50
N GLY A 300 -10.83 13.56 2.83
CA GLY A 300 -10.58 12.50 1.86
C GLY A 300 -11.76 12.15 0.96
N ARG A 301 -11.47 11.54 -0.20
CA ARG A 301 -12.45 10.97 -1.14
C ARG A 301 -12.00 9.59 -1.59
N GLY A 302 -12.96 8.81 -2.10
CA GLY A 302 -12.74 7.42 -2.45
C GLY A 302 -11.83 7.22 -3.66
N ILE A 303 -10.93 6.26 -3.56
CA ILE A 303 -10.25 5.62 -4.68
C ILE A 303 -10.39 4.11 -4.53
N VAL A 304 -10.28 3.38 -5.64
CA VAL A 304 -10.44 1.92 -5.61
C VAL A 304 -9.12 1.18 -5.78
N TYR A 305 -9.00 0.05 -5.08
CA TYR A 305 -7.94 -0.94 -5.21
C TYR A 305 -8.61 -2.20 -5.76
N ASN A 306 -8.37 -2.47 -7.02
CA ASN A 306 -9.03 -3.55 -7.76
C ASN A 306 -8.20 -4.83 -7.73
N VAL A 307 -8.88 -5.97 -7.80
CA VAL A 307 -8.28 -7.28 -8.01
C VAL A 307 -8.96 -7.95 -9.19
N PHE A 308 -8.17 -8.34 -10.16
CA PHE A 308 -8.63 -9.02 -11.37
C PHE A 308 -8.20 -10.47 -11.40
N GLU A 309 -8.91 -11.29 -12.13
CA GLU A 309 -8.56 -12.68 -12.41
C GLU A 309 -8.53 -12.93 -13.91
N ILE A 310 -7.45 -13.55 -14.40
CA ILE A 310 -7.35 -14.13 -15.74
C ILE A 310 -7.32 -15.65 -15.59
N THR A 311 -8.12 -16.36 -16.38
CA THR A 311 -8.01 -17.81 -16.59
C THR A 311 -6.97 -18.06 -17.68
N ILE A 312 -5.95 -18.89 -17.40
CA ILE A 312 -4.85 -19.23 -18.30
C ILE A 312 -5.19 -20.47 -19.14
#